data_ce796ddafae8f55ae1d3976991ed6d91
#
_entry.id   ce796ddafae8f55ae1d3976991ed6d91
#
_cell.length_a   1.000
_cell.length_b   1.000
_cell.length_c   1.000
_cell.angle_alpha   90.00
_cell.angle_beta   90.00
_cell.angle_gamma   90.00
#
_symmetry.space_group_name_H-M   'P 1'
#
loop_
_entity.id
_entity.type
_entity.pdbx_description
1 polymer ?
#
loop_
_entity_poly.entity_id
_entity_poly.type
_entity_poly.pdbx_seq_one_letter_code
_entity_poly.pdbx_strand_id
1 'polypeptide(L)'
;MPKYSYAYKVIKRNVGKALHQYDMISHRDRILVGLSGGKDSFILRWILSERLKRIPIDYDLYSVHIDLGFDGGFSKSLAEYCSQIGFELRVEHTDYGVLAHSSENRENPCFLCSRLRRKRIFEIADELGCNKVALGHNKDDIIETLFMNIFYAGEISSMVPSQSFFQGKFSVIRPLAFVDEDVISRFAKEKSYPIFKNPCPSIKSSKRHEIKNILKQLYRNNKKVKGNIFRAMHHVKMDYLPK
;
A
#
# COMPACT_ATOMS: atom_id res chain seq x y z
N MET A 1 14.28 -29.26 4.86
CA MET A 1 13.33 -28.12 4.93
C MET A 1 13.84 -27.01 4.01
N PRO A 2 13.01 -26.40 3.15
CA PRO A 2 13.45 -25.29 2.33
C PRO A 2 13.92 -24.14 3.25
N LYS A 3 15.13 -23.67 3.02
CA LYS A 3 15.75 -22.60 3.82
C LYS A 3 15.06 -21.28 3.44
N TYR A 4 14.20 -20.74 4.31
CA TYR A 4 13.54 -19.47 4.07
C TYR A 4 14.57 -18.36 3.86
N SER A 5 14.35 -17.52 2.82
CA SER A 5 15.25 -16.41 2.49
C SER A 5 15.29 -15.35 3.60
N TYR A 6 16.33 -14.52 3.58
CA TYR A 6 16.43 -13.37 4.47
C TYR A 6 15.20 -12.44 4.30
N ALA A 7 14.84 -12.12 3.07
CA ALA A 7 13.72 -11.23 2.77
C ALA A 7 12.39 -11.78 3.32
N TYR A 8 12.13 -13.09 3.14
CA TYR A 8 10.97 -13.76 3.74
C TYR A 8 10.91 -13.57 5.26
N LYS A 9 12.03 -13.84 5.96
CA LYS A 9 12.09 -13.74 7.43
C LYS A 9 11.83 -12.31 7.91
N VAL A 10 12.40 -11.31 7.23
CA VAL A 10 12.22 -9.90 7.57
C VAL A 10 10.78 -9.45 7.33
N ILE A 11 10.18 -9.79 6.18
CA ILE A 11 8.77 -9.46 5.88
C ILE A 11 7.86 -10.09 6.93
N LYS A 12 7.99 -11.40 7.17
CA LYS A 12 7.16 -12.11 8.15
C LYS A 12 7.22 -11.47 9.54
N ARG A 13 8.43 -11.15 10.02
CA ARG A 13 8.63 -10.51 11.33
C ARG A 13 7.99 -9.14 11.41
N ASN A 14 8.26 -8.27 10.42
CA ASN A 14 7.82 -6.88 10.45
C ASN A 14 6.31 -6.75 10.20
N VAL A 15 5.73 -7.59 9.33
CA VAL A 15 4.28 -7.70 9.18
C VAL A 15 3.63 -8.20 10.47
N GLY A 16 4.19 -9.25 11.09
CA GLY A 16 3.69 -9.74 12.38
C GLY A 16 3.70 -8.65 13.45
N LYS A 17 4.78 -7.86 13.53
CA LYS A 17 4.88 -6.72 14.44
C LYS A 17 3.81 -5.66 14.16
N ALA A 18 3.62 -5.26 12.89
CA ALA A 18 2.64 -4.26 12.52
C ALA A 18 1.20 -4.72 12.85
N LEU A 19 0.86 -5.96 12.48
CA LEU A 19 -0.45 -6.53 12.74
C LEU A 19 -0.79 -6.58 14.24
N HIS A 20 0.18 -6.95 15.07
CA HIS A 20 0.00 -7.04 16.51
C HIS A 20 -0.01 -5.65 17.17
N GLN A 21 0.94 -4.77 16.84
CA GLN A 21 1.07 -3.46 17.47
C GLN A 21 -0.14 -2.55 17.22
N TYR A 22 -0.86 -2.75 16.11
CA TYR A 22 -2.01 -1.92 15.70
C TYR A 22 -3.33 -2.70 15.65
N ASP A 23 -3.39 -3.90 16.22
CA ASP A 23 -4.59 -4.75 16.26
C ASP A 23 -5.34 -4.79 14.93
N MET A 24 -4.56 -5.02 13.82
CA MET A 24 -5.08 -4.83 12.47
C MET A 24 -6.07 -5.91 12.04
N ILE A 25 -5.92 -7.14 12.54
CA ILE A 25 -6.72 -8.29 12.11
C ILE A 25 -7.21 -9.08 13.31
N SER A 26 -8.49 -9.35 13.35
CA SER A 26 -9.19 -10.16 14.34
C SER A 26 -9.81 -11.41 13.71
N HIS A 27 -10.24 -12.34 14.56
CA HIS A 27 -10.98 -13.52 14.10
C HIS A 27 -12.29 -13.11 13.42
N ARG A 28 -12.62 -13.75 12.29
CA ARG A 28 -13.78 -13.49 11.43
C ARG A 28 -13.76 -12.15 10.68
N ASP A 29 -12.63 -11.45 10.64
CA ASP A 29 -12.51 -10.28 9.76
C ASP A 29 -12.68 -10.68 8.27
N ARG A 30 -13.32 -9.81 7.51
CA ARG A 30 -13.43 -9.91 6.06
C ARG A 30 -12.61 -8.79 5.44
N ILE A 31 -11.53 -9.17 4.76
CA ILE A 31 -10.46 -8.23 4.34
C ILE A 31 -10.46 -8.10 2.82
N LEU A 32 -10.70 -6.89 2.33
CA LEU A 32 -10.52 -6.54 0.92
C LEU A 32 -9.10 -6.07 0.68
N VAL A 33 -8.34 -6.78 -0.13
CA VAL A 33 -6.96 -6.44 -0.52
C VAL A 33 -6.95 -5.69 -1.84
N GLY A 34 -6.45 -4.46 -1.84
CA GLY A 34 -6.24 -3.67 -3.06
C GLY A 34 -5.01 -4.15 -3.82
N LEU A 35 -5.22 -4.74 -5.02
CA LEU A 35 -4.16 -5.21 -5.91
C LEU A 35 -3.93 -4.19 -7.03
N SER A 36 -2.81 -3.48 -6.94
CA SER A 36 -2.42 -2.47 -7.94
C SER A 36 -1.61 -3.03 -9.12
N GLY A 37 -1.30 -4.34 -9.12
CA GLY A 37 -0.34 -4.94 -10.04
C GLY A 37 1.13 -4.69 -9.67
N GLY A 38 1.39 -3.91 -8.64
CA GLY A 38 2.74 -3.68 -8.10
C GLY A 38 3.19 -4.76 -7.12
N LYS A 39 4.52 -4.93 -6.99
CA LYS A 39 5.16 -5.90 -6.11
C LYS A 39 4.64 -5.89 -4.66
N ASP A 40 4.39 -4.69 -4.13
CA ASP A 40 3.95 -4.50 -2.75
C ASP A 40 2.58 -5.12 -2.51
N SER A 41 1.64 -4.93 -3.44
CA SER A 41 0.29 -5.48 -3.35
C SER A 41 0.26 -7.01 -3.49
N PHE A 42 1.12 -7.59 -4.32
CA PHE A 42 1.27 -9.05 -4.39
C PHE A 42 1.83 -9.63 -3.10
N ILE A 43 2.86 -8.99 -2.54
CA ILE A 43 3.47 -9.45 -1.29
C ILE A 43 2.48 -9.32 -0.13
N LEU A 44 1.70 -8.24 -0.09
CA LEU A 44 0.63 -8.08 0.88
C LEU A 44 -0.38 -9.23 0.80
N ARG A 45 -0.91 -9.50 -0.39
CA ARG A 45 -1.90 -10.58 -0.59
C ARG A 45 -1.33 -11.94 -0.21
N TRP A 46 -0.09 -12.21 -0.65
CA TRP A 46 0.61 -13.44 -0.32
C TRP A 46 0.87 -13.61 1.17
N ILE A 47 1.39 -12.60 1.87
CA ILE A 47 1.73 -12.73 3.29
C ILE A 47 0.48 -12.91 4.16
N LEU A 48 -0.64 -12.27 3.81
CA LEU A 48 -1.91 -12.48 4.49
C LEU A 48 -2.41 -13.91 4.31
N SER A 49 -2.35 -14.48 3.09
CA SER A 49 -2.70 -15.89 2.84
C SER A 49 -1.76 -16.86 3.55
N GLU A 50 -0.47 -16.58 3.59
CA GLU A 50 0.52 -17.43 4.25
C GLU A 50 0.35 -17.45 5.78
N ARG A 51 -0.13 -16.34 6.35
CA ARG A 51 -0.43 -16.26 7.78
C ARG A 51 -1.62 -17.11 8.19
N LEU A 52 -2.71 -17.13 7.42
CA LEU A 52 -3.88 -17.96 7.69
C LEU A 52 -3.54 -19.42 7.98
N LYS A 53 -2.50 -19.94 7.32
CA LYS A 53 -2.05 -21.33 7.51
C LYS A 53 -1.33 -21.58 8.85
N ARG A 54 -1.07 -20.54 9.65
CA ARG A 54 -0.12 -20.60 10.78
C ARG A 54 -0.60 -19.98 12.07
N ILE A 55 -1.70 -19.25 12.04
CA ILE A 55 -2.24 -18.54 13.21
C ILE A 55 -3.59 -19.14 13.60
N PRO A 56 -3.96 -19.08 14.90
CA PRO A 56 -5.19 -19.68 15.40
C PRO A 56 -6.43 -18.80 15.20
N ILE A 57 -6.43 -17.92 14.21
CA ILE A 57 -7.58 -17.10 13.86
C ILE A 57 -7.87 -17.24 12.36
N ASP A 58 -9.16 -17.24 12.01
CA ASP A 58 -9.64 -17.28 10.63
C ASP A 58 -10.09 -15.88 10.20
N TYR A 59 -9.89 -15.56 8.94
CA TYR A 59 -10.41 -14.37 8.26
C TYR A 59 -10.53 -14.63 6.77
N ASP A 60 -11.47 -13.93 6.12
CA ASP A 60 -11.66 -14.04 4.67
C ASP A 60 -10.81 -13.01 3.93
N LEU A 61 -10.28 -13.41 2.75
CA LEU A 61 -9.49 -12.53 1.88
C LEU A 61 -10.15 -12.40 0.51
N TYR A 62 -10.55 -11.20 0.21
CA TYR A 62 -11.01 -10.78 -1.12
C TYR A 62 -9.93 -9.93 -1.79
N SER A 63 -9.90 -9.90 -3.13
CA SER A 63 -8.93 -9.09 -3.87
C SER A 63 -9.63 -8.25 -4.92
N VAL A 64 -9.25 -6.97 -5.04
CA VAL A 64 -9.80 -6.06 -6.03
C VAL A 64 -8.70 -5.30 -6.76
N HIS A 65 -8.83 -5.17 -8.07
CA HIS A 65 -8.07 -4.25 -8.91
C HIS A 65 -9.00 -3.18 -9.45
N ILE A 66 -8.65 -1.91 -9.29
CA ILE A 66 -9.36 -0.80 -9.92
C ILE A 66 -8.62 -0.45 -11.20
N ASP A 67 -9.19 -0.80 -12.33
CA ASP A 67 -8.73 -0.38 -13.65
C ASP A 67 -9.06 1.11 -13.83
N LEU A 68 -8.08 1.89 -14.27
CA LEU A 68 -8.19 3.35 -14.35
C LEU A 68 -8.65 3.86 -15.71
N GLY A 69 -8.91 2.96 -16.66
CA GLY A 69 -9.43 3.28 -17.99
C GLY A 69 -8.38 3.81 -18.97
N PHE A 70 -7.09 3.74 -18.67
CA PHE A 70 -6.06 4.13 -19.64
C PHE A 70 -5.86 3.05 -20.71
N ASP A 71 -5.60 3.49 -21.94
CA ASP A 71 -5.19 2.59 -23.01
C ASP A 71 -3.91 1.82 -22.66
N GLY A 72 -3.83 0.57 -23.09
CA GLY A 72 -2.71 -0.31 -22.74
C GLY A 72 -2.75 -0.80 -21.29
N GLY A 73 -3.92 -0.82 -20.65
CA GLY A 73 -4.15 -1.38 -19.33
C GLY A 73 -3.73 -2.86 -19.25
N PHE A 74 -3.47 -3.32 -18.04
CA PHE A 74 -2.97 -4.69 -17.77
C PHE A 74 -3.95 -5.54 -16.96
N SER A 75 -5.19 -5.10 -16.76
CA SER A 75 -6.16 -5.72 -15.88
C SER A 75 -6.47 -7.17 -16.24
N LYS A 76 -6.57 -7.48 -17.55
CA LYS A 76 -6.75 -8.84 -18.04
C LYS A 76 -5.56 -9.74 -17.67
N SER A 77 -4.36 -9.34 -18.01
CA SER A 77 -3.14 -10.11 -17.68
C SER A 77 -2.92 -10.25 -16.18
N LEU A 78 -3.32 -9.25 -15.39
CA LEU A 78 -3.29 -9.31 -13.94
C LEU A 78 -4.26 -10.36 -13.40
N ALA A 79 -5.51 -10.40 -13.91
CA ALA A 79 -6.51 -11.38 -13.51
C ALA A 79 -6.09 -12.81 -13.88
N GLU A 80 -5.57 -13.01 -15.09
CA GLU A 80 -5.04 -14.30 -15.55
C GLU A 80 -3.90 -14.78 -14.64
N TYR A 81 -2.95 -13.90 -14.30
CA TYR A 81 -1.87 -14.24 -13.39
C TYR A 81 -2.37 -14.60 -11.99
N CYS A 82 -3.32 -13.84 -11.44
CA CYS A 82 -3.91 -14.12 -10.13
C CYS A 82 -4.59 -15.49 -10.10
N SER A 83 -5.33 -15.84 -11.15
CA SER A 83 -5.94 -17.15 -11.30
C SER A 83 -4.89 -18.27 -11.34
N GLN A 84 -3.79 -18.11 -12.08
CA GLN A 84 -2.69 -19.07 -12.16
C GLN A 84 -2.03 -19.34 -10.80
N ILE A 85 -1.92 -18.33 -9.94
CA ILE A 85 -1.34 -18.45 -8.59
C ILE A 85 -2.37 -18.73 -7.50
N GLY A 86 -3.60 -19.05 -7.89
CA GLY A 86 -4.61 -19.64 -7.01
C GLY A 86 -5.39 -18.64 -6.14
N PHE A 87 -5.61 -17.40 -6.62
CA PHE A 87 -6.56 -16.52 -5.97
C PHE A 87 -7.42 -15.71 -6.95
N GLU A 88 -8.65 -15.50 -6.56
CA GLU A 88 -9.64 -14.76 -7.33
C GLU A 88 -9.35 -13.25 -7.24
N LEU A 89 -9.51 -12.56 -8.38
CA LEU A 89 -9.38 -11.11 -8.47
C LEU A 89 -10.64 -10.52 -9.10
N ARG A 90 -11.35 -9.69 -8.34
CA ARG A 90 -12.37 -8.80 -8.91
C ARG A 90 -11.67 -7.66 -9.63
N VAL A 91 -11.94 -7.49 -10.91
CA VAL A 91 -11.52 -6.32 -11.69
C VAL A 91 -12.68 -5.36 -11.76
N GLU A 92 -12.46 -4.13 -11.33
CA GLU A 92 -13.42 -3.04 -11.41
C GLU A 92 -12.97 -2.06 -12.49
N HIS A 93 -13.65 -2.06 -13.62
CA HIS A 93 -13.37 -1.17 -14.74
C HIS A 93 -13.93 0.22 -14.49
N THR A 94 -13.08 1.24 -14.56
CA THR A 94 -13.44 2.65 -14.36
C THR A 94 -12.73 3.53 -15.37
N ASP A 95 -13.13 4.79 -15.44
CA ASP A 95 -12.48 5.86 -16.21
C ASP A 95 -11.72 6.86 -15.33
N TYR A 96 -11.50 6.54 -14.06
CA TYR A 96 -10.98 7.49 -13.07
C TYR A 96 -9.62 8.08 -13.40
N GLY A 97 -8.77 7.33 -14.09
CA GLY A 97 -7.48 7.83 -14.56
C GLY A 97 -7.64 8.81 -15.70
N VAL A 98 -8.48 8.47 -16.67
CA VAL A 98 -8.78 9.32 -17.84
C VAL A 98 -9.46 10.61 -17.37
N LEU A 99 -10.49 10.52 -16.52
CA LEU A 99 -11.18 11.66 -15.95
C LEU A 99 -10.24 12.59 -15.18
N ALA A 100 -9.36 12.01 -14.35
CA ALA A 100 -8.40 12.80 -13.59
C ALA A 100 -7.39 13.55 -14.46
N HIS A 101 -7.12 13.09 -15.68
CA HIS A 101 -6.20 13.74 -16.63
C HIS A 101 -6.93 14.50 -17.74
N SER A 102 -8.25 14.60 -17.69
CA SER A 102 -9.04 15.35 -18.65
C SER A 102 -8.85 16.87 -18.49
N SER A 103 -9.16 17.63 -19.55
CA SER A 103 -9.16 19.10 -19.52
C SER A 103 -10.21 19.71 -18.57
N GLU A 104 -11.23 18.93 -18.20
CA GLU A 104 -12.29 19.36 -17.27
C GLU A 104 -11.82 19.34 -15.80
N ASN A 105 -10.81 18.54 -15.49
CA ASN A 105 -10.27 18.45 -14.14
C ASN A 105 -9.38 19.66 -13.82
N ARG A 106 -9.76 20.43 -12.81
CA ARG A 106 -8.99 21.58 -12.29
C ARG A 106 -8.17 21.25 -11.04
N GLU A 107 -8.30 20.04 -10.51
CA GLU A 107 -7.53 19.57 -9.36
C GLU A 107 -6.23 18.88 -9.81
N ASN A 108 -5.35 18.58 -8.86
CA ASN A 108 -4.19 17.72 -9.13
C ASN A 108 -4.68 16.33 -9.56
N PRO A 109 -4.27 15.82 -10.74
CA PRO A 109 -4.75 14.53 -11.28
C PRO A 109 -4.56 13.36 -10.31
N CYS A 110 -3.40 13.30 -9.62
CA CYS A 110 -3.14 12.23 -8.65
C CYS A 110 -4.07 12.30 -7.44
N PHE A 111 -4.45 13.50 -7.02
CA PHE A 111 -5.36 13.70 -5.89
C PHE A 111 -6.78 13.23 -6.25
N LEU A 112 -7.33 13.69 -7.38
CA LEU A 112 -8.66 13.28 -7.85
C LEU A 112 -8.72 11.76 -8.07
N CYS A 113 -7.77 11.19 -8.81
CA CYS A 113 -7.71 9.76 -9.09
C CYS A 113 -7.64 8.94 -7.79
N SER A 114 -6.81 9.34 -6.81
CA SER A 114 -6.70 8.61 -5.55
C SER A 114 -7.97 8.70 -4.70
N ARG A 115 -8.68 9.84 -4.73
CA ARG A 115 -9.96 10.05 -4.05
C ARG A 115 -11.05 9.14 -4.63
N LEU A 116 -11.19 9.10 -5.94
CA LEU A 116 -12.18 8.26 -6.64
C LEU A 116 -11.91 6.76 -6.40
N ARG A 117 -10.66 6.34 -6.53
CA ARG A 117 -10.25 4.96 -6.23
C ARG A 117 -10.56 4.54 -4.80
N ARG A 118 -10.27 5.40 -3.84
CA ARG A 118 -10.55 5.12 -2.42
C ARG A 118 -12.04 4.99 -2.17
N LYS A 119 -12.84 5.90 -2.73
CA LYS A 119 -14.29 5.83 -2.66
C LYS A 119 -14.80 4.47 -3.19
N ARG A 120 -14.37 4.09 -4.41
CA ARG A 120 -14.83 2.83 -5.02
C ARG A 120 -14.37 1.59 -4.25
N ILE A 121 -13.17 1.60 -3.69
CA ILE A 121 -12.70 0.50 -2.83
C ILE A 121 -13.60 0.34 -1.59
N PHE A 122 -14.06 1.42 -0.96
CA PHE A 122 -14.97 1.35 0.18
C PHE A 122 -16.37 0.85 -0.24
N GLU A 123 -16.87 1.26 -1.39
CA GLU A 123 -18.15 0.75 -1.93
C GLU A 123 -18.06 -0.76 -2.17
N ILE A 124 -16.99 -1.25 -2.79
CA ILE A 124 -16.74 -2.67 -3.01
C ILE A 124 -16.58 -3.43 -1.69
N ALA A 125 -15.90 -2.83 -0.70
CA ALA A 125 -15.79 -3.43 0.62
C ALA A 125 -17.17 -3.60 1.27
N ASP A 126 -18.05 -2.63 1.13
CA ASP A 126 -19.44 -2.71 1.60
C ASP A 126 -20.25 -3.79 0.87
N GLU A 127 -20.18 -3.79 -0.46
CA GLU A 127 -20.83 -4.81 -1.31
C GLU A 127 -20.46 -6.24 -0.91
N LEU A 128 -19.18 -6.45 -0.53
CA LEU A 128 -18.65 -7.75 -0.13
C LEU A 128 -18.76 -8.04 1.38
N GLY A 129 -19.35 -7.13 2.15
CA GLY A 129 -19.42 -7.26 3.60
C GLY A 129 -18.05 -7.27 4.28
N CYS A 130 -17.03 -6.63 3.69
CA CYS A 130 -15.70 -6.53 4.28
C CYS A 130 -15.66 -5.39 5.31
N ASN A 131 -15.02 -5.63 6.46
CA ASN A 131 -14.80 -4.63 7.50
C ASN A 131 -13.36 -4.10 7.51
N LYS A 132 -12.46 -4.68 6.72
CA LYS A 132 -11.07 -4.24 6.56
C LYS A 132 -10.72 -4.02 5.09
N VAL A 133 -9.94 -2.98 4.83
CA VAL A 133 -9.32 -2.72 3.52
C VAL A 133 -7.80 -2.74 3.71
N ALA A 134 -7.12 -3.73 3.13
CA ALA A 134 -5.67 -3.87 3.23
C ALA A 134 -4.99 -3.25 2.00
N LEU A 135 -4.06 -2.32 2.25
CA LEU A 135 -3.30 -1.63 1.21
C LEU A 135 -1.80 -1.91 1.35
N GLY A 136 -1.11 -2.08 0.22
CA GLY A 136 0.30 -2.44 0.12
C GLY A 136 1.28 -1.31 0.42
N HIS A 137 0.90 -0.29 1.20
CA HIS A 137 1.82 0.78 1.59
C HIS A 137 2.88 0.25 2.56
N ASN A 138 4.14 0.52 2.24
CA ASN A 138 5.30 0.09 3.00
C ASN A 138 5.90 1.25 3.81
N LYS A 139 7.02 1.00 4.49
CA LYS A 139 7.69 1.99 5.34
C LYS A 139 8.20 3.20 4.54
N ASP A 140 8.68 2.99 3.33
CA ASP A 140 9.16 4.07 2.45
C ASP A 140 8.00 4.98 2.03
N ASP A 141 6.82 4.42 1.70
CA ASP A 141 5.62 5.20 1.38
C ASP A 141 5.17 6.10 2.54
N ILE A 142 5.26 5.60 3.78
CA ILE A 142 4.94 6.37 4.98
C ILE A 142 5.90 7.55 5.14
N ILE A 143 7.19 7.32 4.95
CA ILE A 143 8.21 8.38 5.00
C ILE A 143 8.01 9.39 3.87
N GLU A 144 7.79 8.92 2.63
CA GLU A 144 7.51 9.79 1.49
C GLU A 144 6.30 10.67 1.75
N THR A 145 5.23 10.12 2.34
CA THR A 145 4.01 10.88 2.66
C THR A 145 4.26 11.93 3.74
N LEU A 146 5.08 11.64 4.76
CA LEU A 146 5.48 12.63 5.75
C LEU A 146 6.13 13.85 5.07
N PHE A 147 7.11 13.64 4.19
CA PHE A 147 7.78 14.74 3.51
C PHE A 147 6.90 15.45 2.48
N MET A 148 5.99 14.74 1.82
CA MET A 148 4.98 15.37 0.98
C MET A 148 4.10 16.33 1.78
N ASN A 149 3.65 15.91 2.96
CA ASN A 149 2.80 16.76 3.80
C ASN A 149 3.58 17.94 4.36
N ILE A 150 4.81 17.75 4.82
CA ILE A 150 5.67 18.85 5.29
C ILE A 150 5.91 19.89 4.19
N PHE A 151 6.27 19.46 2.97
CA PHE A 151 6.72 20.36 1.91
C PHE A 151 5.58 21.00 1.12
N TYR A 152 4.44 20.32 1.00
CA TYR A 152 3.36 20.76 0.11
C TYR A 152 2.03 21.03 0.82
N ALA A 153 1.83 20.53 2.04
CA ALA A 153 0.62 20.79 2.83
C ALA A 153 0.91 21.63 4.08
N GLY A 154 2.18 21.81 4.48
CA GLY A 154 2.54 22.53 5.72
C GLY A 154 2.14 21.76 6.98
N GLU A 155 2.07 20.44 6.93
CA GLU A 155 1.60 19.58 8.02
C GLU A 155 2.64 18.53 8.41
N ILE A 156 2.80 18.29 9.71
CA ILE A 156 3.55 17.14 10.24
C ILE A 156 2.60 15.96 10.40
N SER A 157 2.27 15.30 9.31
CA SER A 157 1.37 14.16 9.28
C SER A 157 1.83 13.11 8.27
N SER A 158 1.38 11.86 8.42
CA SER A 158 1.68 10.78 7.49
C SER A 158 0.55 9.74 7.46
N MET A 159 0.75 8.65 6.72
CA MET A 159 -0.15 7.49 6.73
C MET A 159 0.02 6.70 8.04
N VAL A 160 -1.06 6.53 8.79
CA VAL A 160 -1.06 5.63 9.95
C VAL A 160 -1.23 4.17 9.51
N PRO A 161 -0.60 3.21 10.22
CA PRO A 161 -0.69 1.79 9.87
C PRO A 161 -2.09 1.19 9.94
N SER A 162 -2.93 1.67 10.85
CA SER A 162 -4.36 1.31 10.95
C SER A 162 -5.19 2.55 11.16
N GLN A 163 -6.24 2.73 10.36
CA GLN A 163 -7.10 3.92 10.39
C GLN A 163 -8.56 3.53 10.22
N SER A 164 -9.38 3.90 11.19
CA SER A 164 -10.83 3.70 11.16
C SER A 164 -11.52 4.76 10.31
N PHE A 165 -12.57 4.36 9.59
CA PHE A 165 -13.41 5.22 8.76
C PHE A 165 -14.88 4.95 9.04
N PHE A 166 -15.74 5.96 8.79
CA PHE A 166 -17.19 5.85 8.90
C PHE A 166 -17.65 5.30 10.27
N GLN A 167 -17.17 5.94 11.34
CA GLN A 167 -17.51 5.56 12.73
C GLN A 167 -17.20 4.09 13.07
N GLY A 168 -16.13 3.54 12.47
CA GLY A 168 -15.71 2.16 12.72
C GLY A 168 -16.23 1.12 11.74
N LYS A 169 -17.09 1.52 10.77
CA LYS A 169 -17.60 0.56 9.77
C LYS A 169 -16.48 -0.12 8.98
N PHE A 170 -15.42 0.62 8.64
CA PHE A 170 -14.24 0.10 7.95
C PHE A 170 -12.95 0.51 8.64
N SER A 171 -11.95 -0.35 8.56
CA SER A 171 -10.57 0.02 8.90
C SER A 171 -9.65 -0.19 7.70
N VAL A 172 -8.90 0.84 7.34
CA VAL A 172 -7.79 0.71 6.38
C VAL A 172 -6.56 0.26 7.11
N ILE A 173 -6.01 -0.89 6.73
CA ILE A 173 -4.82 -1.47 7.35
C ILE A 173 -3.65 -1.52 6.36
N ARG A 174 -2.42 -1.33 6.86
CA ARG A 174 -1.17 -1.32 6.09
C ARG A 174 -0.16 -2.28 6.71
N PRO A 175 -0.34 -3.59 6.52
CA PRO A 175 0.51 -4.61 7.17
C PRO A 175 2.00 -4.49 6.81
N LEU A 176 2.33 -3.87 5.66
CA LEU A 176 3.71 -3.64 5.23
C LEU A 176 4.36 -2.37 5.84
N ALA A 177 3.68 -1.64 6.72
CA ALA A 177 4.11 -0.36 7.29
C ALA A 177 5.52 -0.36 7.90
N PHE A 178 6.01 -1.51 8.36
CA PHE A 178 7.36 -1.66 8.95
C PHE A 178 8.37 -2.34 8.03
N VAL A 179 7.98 -2.65 6.79
CA VAL A 179 8.84 -3.34 5.80
C VAL A 179 9.48 -2.31 4.88
N ASP A 180 10.80 -2.37 4.74
CA ASP A 180 11.54 -1.51 3.81
C ASP A 180 11.31 -1.94 2.35
N GLU A 181 11.22 -0.97 1.41
CA GLU A 181 10.96 -1.21 -0.02
C GLU A 181 12.02 -2.11 -0.68
N ASP A 182 13.28 -2.03 -0.27
CA ASP A 182 14.36 -2.85 -0.80
C ASP A 182 14.21 -4.34 -0.43
N VAL A 183 13.72 -4.64 0.78
CA VAL A 183 13.39 -6.00 1.22
C VAL A 183 12.22 -6.56 0.41
N ILE A 184 11.19 -5.75 0.18
CA ILE A 184 10.05 -6.08 -0.67
C ILE A 184 10.53 -6.38 -2.11
N SER A 185 11.37 -5.51 -2.67
CA SER A 185 11.91 -5.64 -4.02
C SER A 185 12.75 -6.91 -4.18
N ARG A 186 13.55 -7.24 -3.18
CA ARG A 186 14.32 -8.49 -3.14
C ARG A 186 13.40 -9.71 -3.14
N PHE A 187 12.41 -9.72 -2.28
CA PHE A 187 11.47 -10.85 -2.18
C PHE A 187 10.60 -11.00 -3.43
N ALA A 188 10.19 -9.90 -4.05
CA ALA A 188 9.46 -9.92 -5.31
C ALA A 188 10.26 -10.60 -6.43
N LYS A 189 11.58 -10.34 -6.49
CA LYS A 189 12.50 -11.03 -7.43
C LYS A 189 12.63 -12.53 -7.09
N GLU A 190 12.77 -12.87 -5.82
CA GLU A 190 12.85 -14.27 -5.37
C GLU A 190 11.57 -15.06 -5.71
N LYS A 191 10.42 -14.38 -5.76
CA LYS A 191 9.12 -14.95 -6.12
C LYS A 191 8.78 -14.84 -7.61
N SER A 192 9.64 -14.19 -8.41
CA SER A 192 9.41 -13.96 -9.84
C SER A 192 8.05 -13.29 -10.12
N TYR A 193 7.62 -12.37 -9.25
CA TYR A 193 6.39 -11.63 -9.50
C TYR A 193 6.48 -10.81 -10.80
N PRO A 194 5.43 -10.83 -11.63
CA PRO A 194 5.43 -10.08 -12.89
C PRO A 194 5.48 -8.56 -12.63
N ILE A 195 6.01 -7.85 -13.59
CA ILE A 195 6.04 -6.38 -13.61
C ILE A 195 4.98 -5.91 -14.60
N PHE A 196 3.87 -5.38 -14.11
CA PHE A 196 2.86 -4.75 -14.94
C PHE A 196 3.21 -3.28 -15.14
N LYS A 197 3.27 -2.87 -16.40
CA LYS A 197 3.59 -1.48 -16.75
C LYS A 197 2.36 -0.60 -16.52
N ASN A 198 2.47 0.32 -15.57
CA ASN A 198 1.39 1.27 -15.31
C ASN A 198 1.32 2.32 -16.43
N PRO A 199 0.18 2.47 -17.13
CA PRO A 199 0.02 3.40 -18.24
C PRO A 199 -0.19 4.86 -17.81
N CYS A 200 -0.28 5.15 -16.51
CA CYS A 200 -0.54 6.50 -16.00
C CYS A 200 0.55 7.50 -16.42
N PRO A 201 0.20 8.63 -17.09
CA PRO A 201 1.18 9.60 -17.60
C PRO A 201 1.92 10.34 -16.47
N SER A 202 1.29 10.52 -15.30
CA SER A 202 1.87 11.26 -14.16
C SER A 202 2.84 10.44 -13.29
N ILE A 203 3.15 9.18 -13.63
CA ILE A 203 3.91 8.31 -12.75
C ILE A 203 5.34 8.82 -12.48
N LYS A 204 5.97 9.47 -13.46
CA LYS A 204 7.35 9.98 -13.36
C LYS A 204 7.44 11.46 -12.97
N SER A 205 6.35 12.21 -13.11
CA SER A 205 6.30 13.66 -12.83
C SER A 205 5.60 14.03 -11.54
N SER A 206 5.25 13.04 -10.72
CA SER A 206 4.54 13.26 -9.46
C SER A 206 5.45 13.85 -8.39
N LYS A 207 4.89 14.68 -7.50
CA LYS A 207 5.58 15.21 -6.31
C LYS A 207 6.17 14.10 -5.43
N ARG A 208 5.51 12.96 -5.36
CA ARG A 208 6.05 11.77 -4.67
C ARG A 208 7.36 11.29 -5.30
N HIS A 209 7.48 11.31 -6.62
CA HIS A 209 8.72 10.91 -7.29
C HIS A 209 9.89 11.86 -6.96
N GLU A 210 9.62 13.15 -6.88
CA GLU A 210 10.59 14.17 -6.45
C GLU A 210 11.10 13.89 -5.02
N ILE A 211 10.17 13.73 -4.05
CA ILE A 211 10.50 13.38 -2.66
C ILE A 211 11.32 12.10 -2.58
N LYS A 212 10.90 11.06 -3.30
CA LYS A 212 11.62 9.78 -3.34
C LYS A 212 13.07 9.94 -3.79
N ASN A 213 13.34 10.81 -4.76
CA ASN A 213 14.70 11.06 -5.24
C ASN A 213 15.56 11.81 -4.20
N ILE A 214 15.00 12.80 -3.51
CA ILE A 214 15.67 13.52 -2.40
C ILE A 214 16.03 12.53 -1.29
N LEU A 215 15.07 11.71 -0.85
CA LEU A 215 15.29 10.72 0.21
C LEU A 215 16.35 9.68 -0.17
N LYS A 216 16.37 9.22 -1.43
CA LYS A 216 17.40 8.30 -1.91
C LYS A 216 18.81 8.88 -1.83
N GLN A 217 18.98 10.19 -2.12
CA GLN A 217 20.27 10.85 -1.96
C GLN A 217 20.72 10.85 -0.50
N LEU A 218 19.82 11.21 0.45
CA LEU A 218 20.09 11.19 1.88
C LEU A 218 20.48 9.80 2.39
N TYR A 219 19.78 8.76 1.94
CA TYR A 219 20.03 7.37 2.33
C TYR A 219 21.37 6.82 1.83
N ARG A 220 21.83 7.30 0.66
CA ARG A 220 23.17 6.95 0.13
C ARG A 220 24.28 7.51 1.02
N ASN A 221 24.11 8.74 1.50
CA ASN A 221 25.09 9.41 2.35
C ASN A 221 25.12 8.85 3.77
N ASN A 222 23.95 8.46 4.31
CA ASN A 222 23.88 7.89 5.65
C ASN A 222 22.71 6.89 5.76
N LYS A 223 23.06 5.60 5.90
CA LYS A 223 22.10 4.49 6.03
C LYS A 223 21.19 4.58 7.25
N LYS A 224 21.56 5.34 8.30
CA LYS A 224 20.75 5.51 9.51
C LYS A 224 19.60 6.50 9.32
N VAL A 225 19.64 7.38 8.30
CA VAL A 225 18.65 8.45 8.08
C VAL A 225 17.24 7.90 7.95
N LYS A 226 17.02 6.86 7.15
CA LYS A 226 15.68 6.25 7.00
C LYS A 226 15.10 5.81 8.34
N GLY A 227 15.88 5.11 9.15
CA GLY A 227 15.45 4.66 10.47
C GLY A 227 15.20 5.80 11.44
N ASN A 228 16.00 6.85 11.39
CA ASN A 228 15.84 8.04 12.22
C ASN A 228 14.55 8.80 11.87
N ILE A 229 14.27 9.02 10.58
CA ILE A 229 13.03 9.67 10.11
C ILE A 229 11.81 8.87 10.60
N PHE A 230 11.81 7.55 10.37
CA PHE A 230 10.70 6.71 10.79
C PHE A 230 10.48 6.74 12.31
N ARG A 231 11.57 6.71 13.09
CA ARG A 231 11.51 6.81 14.55
C ARG A 231 11.03 8.18 15.02
N ALA A 232 11.42 9.27 14.35
CA ALA A 232 11.04 10.63 14.70
C ALA A 232 9.53 10.83 14.71
N MET A 233 8.76 10.15 13.84
CA MET A 233 7.30 10.20 13.83
C MET A 233 6.65 9.67 15.13
N HIS A 234 7.38 8.85 15.90
CA HIS A 234 6.92 8.31 17.19
C HIS A 234 7.54 9.04 18.40
N HIS A 235 8.42 10.03 18.16
CA HIS A 235 9.18 10.73 19.19
C HIS A 235 9.15 12.24 18.97
N VAL A 236 7.94 12.80 18.81
CA VAL A 236 7.75 14.23 18.63
C VAL A 236 7.88 14.94 19.98
N LYS A 237 8.79 15.92 20.07
CA LYS A 237 9.00 16.76 21.25
C LYS A 237 8.19 18.04 21.07
N MET A 238 6.92 18.02 21.51
CA MET A 238 5.99 19.13 21.31
C MET A 238 6.46 20.44 21.92
N ASP A 239 7.21 20.39 23.05
CA ASP A 239 7.74 21.56 23.73
C ASP A 239 8.84 22.30 22.94
N TYR A 240 9.38 21.67 21.91
CA TYR A 240 10.40 22.24 21.02
C TYR A 240 9.85 22.65 19.65
N LEU A 241 8.53 22.63 19.47
CA LEU A 241 7.90 23.15 18.27
C LEU A 241 7.34 24.56 18.55
N PRO A 242 7.48 25.53 17.60
CA PRO A 242 6.87 26.83 17.75
C PRO A 242 5.34 26.68 17.84
N LYS A 243 4.73 27.51 18.72
CA LYS A 243 3.26 27.56 18.91
C LYS A 243 2.64 28.53 17.93
#